data_9e60bc5ece70914adf5f37c85a361bed
#
_entry.id   9e60bc5ece70914adf5f37c85a361bed
#
_cell.length_a   1.000
_cell.length_b   1.000
_cell.length_c   1.000
_cell.angle_alpha   90.00
_cell.angle_beta   90.00
_cell.angle_gamma   90.00
#
_symmetry.space_group_name_H-M   'P 1'
#
loop_
_entity.id
_entity.type
_entity.pdbx_description
1 polymer ?
#
loop_
_entity_poly.entity_id
_entity_poly.type
_entity_poly.pdbx_seq_one_letter_code
_entity_poly.pdbx_strand_id
1 'polypeptide(L)'
;MNRIFIAALKEETPNLNFFQYTGVGKINATYNLTKIINKYKPREVINFGTAGAVNKELDGIIECTKFYQRDMDVTGLMNLKIGQTPFDEINEVINSKI
;
A
#
# COMPACT_ATOMS: atom_id res chain seq x y z
N MET A 1 17.05 1.25 11.71
CA MET A 1 15.65 1.47 12.08
C MET A 1 14.87 0.18 12.02
N ASN A 2 14.06 -0.10 13.04
CA ASN A 2 13.21 -1.28 13.05
C ASN A 2 11.88 -1.04 12.32
N ARG A 3 11.35 0.17 12.40
CA ARG A 3 10.04 0.53 11.87
C ARG A 3 10.11 1.84 11.13
N ILE A 4 9.53 1.89 9.93
CA ILE A 4 9.43 3.10 9.13
C ILE A 4 7.97 3.38 8.84
N PHE A 5 7.59 4.64 8.97
CA PHE A 5 6.25 5.13 8.61
C PHE A 5 6.34 5.81 7.25
N ILE A 6 5.48 5.43 6.33
CA ILE A 6 5.42 6.03 4.99
C ILE A 6 4.02 6.57 4.71
N ALA A 7 3.97 7.59 3.88
CA ALA A 7 2.74 8.13 3.32
C ALA A 7 3.02 8.59 1.90
N ALA A 8 1.99 8.78 1.10
CA ALA A 8 2.17 9.27 -0.26
C ALA A 8 2.58 10.73 -0.27
N LEU A 9 1.86 11.57 0.45
CA LEU A 9 2.02 13.02 0.45
C LEU A 9 2.22 13.57 1.84
N LYS A 10 3.04 14.60 1.95
CA LYS A 10 3.29 15.31 3.21
C LYS A 10 2.01 15.90 3.80
N GLU A 11 1.08 16.30 2.97
CA GLU A 11 -0.20 16.87 3.37
C GLU A 11 -1.08 15.88 4.12
N GLU A 12 -0.83 14.58 3.97
CA GLU A 12 -1.59 13.54 4.69
C GLU A 12 -1.17 13.39 6.15
N THR A 13 -0.01 13.94 6.50
CA THR A 13 0.53 13.83 7.86
C THR A 13 0.94 15.21 8.41
N PRO A 14 0.00 16.17 8.47
CA PRO A 14 0.33 17.51 8.94
C PRO A 14 0.84 17.48 10.38
N ASN A 15 1.88 18.28 10.65
CA ASN A 15 2.49 18.40 11.97
C ASN A 15 3.22 17.13 12.46
N LEU A 16 3.40 16.12 11.61
CA LEU A 16 4.20 14.94 11.92
C LEU A 16 5.50 14.98 11.11
N ASN A 17 6.61 14.67 11.74
CA ASN A 17 7.92 14.83 11.11
C ASN A 17 8.72 13.53 11.00
N PHE A 18 8.09 12.40 11.25
CA PHE A 18 8.79 11.10 11.22
C PHE A 18 8.43 10.23 10.02
N PHE A 19 7.62 10.75 9.10
CA PHE A 19 7.22 10.02 7.91
C PHE A 19 8.23 10.16 6.77
N GLN A 20 8.37 9.09 6.00
CA GLN A 20 9.01 9.11 4.69
C GLN A 20 7.90 9.16 3.63
N TYR A 21 8.12 9.86 2.53
CA TYR A 21 7.09 10.06 1.52
C TYR A 21 7.44 9.34 0.23
N THR A 22 6.47 8.63 -0.31
CA THR A 22 6.67 7.79 -1.51
C THR A 22 6.18 8.45 -2.79
N GLY A 23 5.39 9.50 -2.71
CA GLY A 23 4.70 10.07 -3.85
C GLY A 23 3.44 9.29 -4.21
N VAL A 24 2.72 9.80 -5.18
CA VAL A 24 1.43 9.26 -5.61
C VAL A 24 1.61 8.28 -6.76
N GLY A 25 0.83 7.22 -6.75
CA GLY A 25 0.79 6.21 -7.80
C GLY A 25 1.71 5.03 -7.53
N LYS A 26 1.40 3.92 -8.17
CA LYS A 26 2.10 2.65 -7.94
C LYS A 26 3.58 2.71 -8.31
N ILE A 27 3.89 3.39 -9.40
CA ILE A 27 5.29 3.51 -9.89
C ILE A 27 6.12 4.31 -8.89
N ASN A 28 5.64 5.48 -8.48
CA ASN A 28 6.33 6.31 -7.49
C ASN A 28 6.44 5.59 -6.16
N ALA A 29 5.38 4.94 -5.71
CA ALA A 29 5.37 4.19 -4.47
C ALA A 29 6.41 3.07 -4.49
N THR A 30 6.46 2.29 -5.55
CA THR A 30 7.42 1.19 -5.69
C THR A 30 8.85 1.69 -5.73
N TYR A 31 9.12 2.69 -6.54
CA TYR A 31 10.45 3.25 -6.71
C TYR A 31 10.98 3.84 -5.40
N ASN A 32 10.20 4.72 -4.80
CA ASN A 32 10.63 5.42 -3.60
C ASN A 32 10.69 4.49 -2.37
N LEU A 33 9.73 3.59 -2.22
CA LEU A 33 9.75 2.62 -1.14
C LEU A 33 10.94 1.68 -1.24
N THR A 34 11.27 1.25 -2.45
CA THR A 34 12.46 0.41 -2.68
C THR A 34 13.73 1.12 -2.22
N LYS A 35 13.86 2.41 -2.55
CA LYS A 35 15.00 3.22 -2.08
C LYS A 35 15.04 3.33 -0.57
N ILE A 36 13.90 3.56 0.06
CA ILE A 36 13.79 3.69 1.51
C ILE A 36 14.17 2.38 2.19
N ILE A 37 13.65 1.26 1.71
CA ILE A 37 13.97 -0.06 2.26
C ILE A 37 15.46 -0.36 2.13
N ASN A 38 16.06 -0.07 0.98
CA ASN A 38 17.48 -0.30 0.78
C ASN A 38 18.36 0.58 1.66
N LYS A 39 17.92 1.79 1.95
CA LYS A 39 18.68 2.73 2.78
C LYS A 39 18.61 2.37 4.26
N TYR A 40 17.42 2.10 4.77
CA TYR A 40 17.18 1.95 6.22
C TYR A 40 17.05 0.49 6.67
N LYS A 41 16.77 -0.43 5.76
CA LYS A 41 16.59 -1.87 6.05
C LYS A 41 15.67 -2.12 7.25
N PRO A 42 14.44 -1.59 7.22
CA PRO A 42 13.53 -1.73 8.33
C PRO A 42 13.01 -3.16 8.45
N ARG A 43 12.59 -3.54 9.64
CA ARG A 43 11.86 -4.78 9.86
C ARG A 43 10.39 -4.65 9.51
N GLU A 44 9.86 -3.43 9.62
CA GLU A 44 8.45 -3.17 9.43
C GLU A 44 8.25 -1.83 8.73
N VAL A 45 7.31 -1.80 7.80
CA VAL A 45 6.88 -0.57 7.14
C VAL A 45 5.40 -0.37 7.43
N ILE A 46 5.05 0.79 7.96
CA ILE A 46 3.67 1.17 8.20
C ILE A 46 3.28 2.23 7.19
N ASN A 47 2.32 1.91 6.35
CA ASN A 47 1.77 2.84 5.38
C ASN A 47 0.52 3.49 5.94
N PHE A 48 0.50 4.81 5.94
CA PHE A 48 -0.62 5.62 6.41
C PHE A 48 -1.04 6.58 5.30
N GLY A 49 -2.33 6.74 5.11
CA GLY A 49 -2.82 7.65 4.07
C GLY A 49 -4.31 7.84 4.16
N THR A 50 -4.82 8.54 3.18
CA THR A 50 -6.24 8.81 3.06
C THR A 50 -6.85 7.96 1.95
N ALA A 51 -8.11 7.58 2.12
CA ALA A 51 -8.83 6.78 1.14
C ALA A 51 -10.31 7.13 1.15
N GLY A 52 -10.96 6.90 0.02
CA GLY A 52 -12.42 7.02 -0.05
C GLY A 52 -13.08 5.79 0.53
N ALA A 53 -14.09 5.99 1.34
CA ALA A 53 -14.89 4.91 1.89
C ALA A 53 -16.04 4.54 0.94
N VAL A 54 -16.04 3.32 0.44
CA VAL A 54 -17.17 2.81 -0.34
C VAL A 54 -18.36 2.54 0.58
N ASN A 55 -18.10 2.01 1.78
CA ASN A 55 -19.11 1.85 2.80
C ASN A 55 -19.16 3.12 3.66
N LYS A 56 -20.29 3.81 3.62
CA LYS A 56 -20.47 5.09 4.31
C LYS A 56 -20.46 5.01 5.83
N GLU A 57 -20.57 3.81 6.40
CA GLU A 57 -20.47 3.60 7.84
C GLU A 57 -19.04 3.62 8.34
N LEU A 58 -18.07 3.47 7.44
CA LEU A 58 -16.66 3.53 7.81
C LEU A 58 -16.22 4.98 8.04
N ASP A 59 -15.58 5.20 9.16
CA ASP A 59 -15.05 6.51 9.52
C ASP A 59 -13.84 6.34 10.44
N GLY A 60 -13.00 7.37 10.48
CA GLY A 60 -11.83 7.39 11.31
C GLY A 60 -10.67 6.56 10.73
N ILE A 61 -9.80 6.13 11.61
CA ILE A 61 -8.62 5.35 11.22
C ILE A 61 -9.01 3.88 11.09
N ILE A 62 -8.77 3.33 9.92
CA ILE A 62 -9.11 1.95 9.59
C ILE A 62 -7.81 1.20 9.24
N GLU A 63 -7.59 0.08 9.88
CA GLU A 63 -6.53 -0.84 9.47
C GLU A 63 -7.03 -1.74 8.34
N CYS A 64 -6.42 -1.60 7.17
CA CYS A 64 -6.73 -2.44 6.03
C CYS A 64 -5.89 -3.71 6.09
N THR A 65 -6.51 -4.86 5.88
CA THR A 65 -5.84 -6.16 5.96
C THR A 65 -5.77 -6.86 4.62
N LYS A 66 -6.60 -6.49 3.65
CA LYS A 66 -6.62 -7.07 2.32
C LYS A 66 -6.59 -5.98 1.27
N PHE A 67 -5.80 -6.20 0.22
CA PHE A 67 -5.57 -5.21 -0.82
C PHE A 67 -5.75 -5.86 -2.19
N TYR A 68 -6.54 -5.20 -3.06
CA TYR A 68 -6.82 -5.68 -4.40
C TYR A 68 -6.36 -4.64 -5.42
N GLN A 69 -5.71 -5.09 -6.48
CA GLN A 69 -5.49 -4.23 -7.65
C GLN A 69 -6.75 -4.26 -8.52
N ARG A 70 -7.64 -3.34 -8.27
CA ARG A 70 -8.95 -3.28 -8.94
C ARG A 70 -8.84 -3.24 -10.47
N ASP A 71 -7.80 -2.59 -10.97
CA ASP A 71 -7.58 -2.41 -12.40
C ASP A 71 -6.84 -3.60 -13.05
N MET A 72 -6.48 -4.61 -12.29
CA MET A 72 -5.87 -5.83 -12.81
C MET A 72 -6.97 -6.86 -13.09
N ASP A 73 -7.31 -7.05 -14.36
CA ASP A 73 -8.35 -8.00 -14.78
C ASP A 73 -7.84 -8.81 -15.97
N VAL A 74 -7.47 -10.04 -15.71
CA VAL A 74 -7.02 -11.01 -16.72
C VAL A 74 -7.98 -12.19 -16.80
N THR A 75 -9.19 -12.06 -16.29
CA THR A 75 -10.19 -13.13 -16.25
C THR A 75 -10.53 -13.66 -17.63
N GLY A 76 -10.46 -12.81 -18.66
CA GLY A 76 -10.71 -13.22 -20.04
C GLY A 76 -9.57 -13.99 -20.71
N LEU A 77 -8.38 -13.99 -20.10
CA LEU A 77 -7.20 -14.65 -20.65
C LEU A 77 -6.72 -15.82 -19.79
N MET A 78 -6.92 -15.73 -18.50
CA MET A 78 -6.43 -16.71 -17.53
C MET A 78 -7.50 -16.96 -16.47
N ASN A 79 -7.45 -18.13 -15.84
CA ASN A 79 -8.39 -18.48 -14.77
C ASN A 79 -7.97 -17.85 -13.45
N LEU A 80 -8.01 -16.52 -13.39
CA LEU A 80 -7.69 -15.73 -12.21
C LEU A 80 -8.86 -14.84 -11.85
N LYS A 81 -8.92 -14.43 -10.60
CA LYS A 81 -9.92 -13.46 -10.13
C LYS A 81 -9.50 -12.05 -10.50
N ILE A 82 -10.46 -11.13 -10.57
CA ILE A 82 -10.15 -9.70 -10.71
C ILE A 82 -9.25 -9.29 -9.55
N GLY A 83 -8.18 -8.57 -9.87
CA GLY A 83 -7.20 -8.11 -8.89
C GLY A 83 -6.01 -9.03 -8.72
N GLN A 84 -6.04 -10.23 -9.32
CA GLN A 84 -4.89 -11.13 -9.30
C GLN A 84 -3.95 -10.82 -10.46
N THR A 85 -2.67 -10.73 -10.17
CA THR A 85 -1.61 -10.56 -11.17
C THR A 85 -1.10 -11.93 -11.60
N PRO A 86 -1.02 -12.21 -12.92
CA PRO A 86 -0.47 -13.49 -13.40
C PRO A 86 0.94 -13.73 -12.89
N PHE A 87 1.20 -14.97 -12.53
CA PHE A 87 2.53 -15.43 -12.09
C PHE A 87 3.05 -14.80 -10.80
N ASP A 88 2.21 -14.13 -10.04
CA ASP A 88 2.59 -13.64 -8.73
C ASP A 88 2.72 -14.79 -7.74
N GLU A 89 3.67 -14.66 -6.83
CA GLU A 89 3.82 -15.59 -5.71
C GLU A 89 2.62 -15.52 -4.77
N ILE A 90 2.00 -14.34 -4.68
CA ILE A 90 0.78 -14.10 -3.88
C ILE A 90 -0.40 -14.15 -4.82
N ASN A 91 -1.20 -15.21 -4.71
CA ASN A 91 -2.23 -15.52 -5.68
C ASN A 91 -3.53 -14.72 -5.55
N GLU A 92 -3.73 -13.96 -4.49
CA GLU A 92 -5.00 -13.26 -4.29
C GLU A 92 -4.80 -11.83 -3.87
N VAL A 93 -4.55 -11.63 -2.62
CA VAL A 93 -4.48 -10.32 -1.99
C VAL A 93 -3.27 -10.26 -1.09
N ILE A 94 -2.77 -9.07 -0.95
CA ILE A 94 -1.71 -8.81 0.03
C ILE A 94 -2.40 -8.70 1.39
N ASN A 95 -2.00 -9.54 2.32
CA ASN A 95 -2.45 -9.43 3.70
C ASN A 95 -1.44 -8.65 4.50
N SER A 96 -1.93 -7.72 5.30
CA SER A 96 -1.06 -7.02 6.24
C SER A 96 -1.46 -7.35 7.67
N LYS A 97 -0.50 -7.29 8.55
CA LYS A 97 -0.69 -7.38 10.00
C LYS A 97 0.08 -6.26 10.66
N ILE A 98 -0.52 -5.68 11.62
CA ILE A 98 0.17 -4.76 12.51
C ILE A 98 0.42 -5.47 13.84
#